data_af3135d48c5477b7f3dd31a602c1aab8
#
_entry.id   af3135d48c5477b7f3dd31a602c1aab8
#
_cell.length_a   1.000
_cell.length_b   1.000
_cell.length_c   1.000
_cell.angle_alpha   90.00
_cell.angle_beta   90.00
_cell.angle_gamma   90.00
#
_symmetry.space_group_name_H-M   'P 1'
#
loop_
_entity.id
_entity.type
_entity.pdbx_description
1 polymer ?
#
loop_
_entity_poly.entity_id
_entity_poly.type
_entity_poly.pdbx_seq_one_letter_code
_entity_poly.pdbx_strand_id
1 'polypeptide(L)'
;VGENRRGIFILQDILMLLVQVLCFLDLSLVSGDFQYLFFFAFILIFLFATITMVSLVYENINKLLLNNMCMLLGIGLCIVSRLSFDKAIRQYVIVLASLIFSLFIPYLLGKIHFFKKITWLYATLGIALLSTVLILGEVTHGSKISFSLGGITFQPSEFVKILFLFFLAGALWENVSFQRIVLTAIIAGAHVVILVVSKDLGSALIFFVGFVFVVFAATRNYLYLLAGIVGGGAASYLAYQLFDHVRVRVLAWQDPWKYIDNKGYQITQSLFAIGSGSWFGMGLLKGNPTAIPYVEADFIFSSICEELGVIFGMCLILICISSFLEMMRVAVCIHDRFYQLIVYGIGIMYIFQIFLTIGGGTKFIPLTGVTLPFISYGGSSVMTTMIMFFIIQGIYIRLQKEGERRGGRK
;
A
#
# COMPACT_ATOMS: atom_id res chain seq x y z
N VAL A 1 8.21 32.55 -1.31
CA VAL A 1 7.53 31.23 -1.38
C VAL A 1 8.49 30.07 -1.04
N GLY A 2 9.81 30.20 -1.34
CA GLY A 2 10.82 29.15 -1.06
C GLY A 2 11.17 28.95 0.41
N GLU A 3 11.31 30.03 1.19
CA GLU A 3 11.68 29.95 2.61
C GLU A 3 10.59 29.34 3.48
N ASN A 4 9.34 29.69 3.24
CA ASN A 4 8.22 29.16 4.01
C ASN A 4 8.05 27.64 3.80
N ARG A 5 8.36 27.12 2.60
CA ARG A 5 8.34 25.67 2.34
C ARG A 5 9.50 24.93 3.03
N ARG A 6 10.68 25.53 3.13
CA ARG A 6 11.81 24.92 3.87
C ARG A 6 11.48 24.76 5.35
N GLY A 7 10.88 25.77 5.98
CA GLY A 7 10.45 25.68 7.38
C GLY A 7 9.45 24.57 7.65
N ILE A 8 8.48 24.36 6.73
CA ILE A 8 7.48 23.27 6.85
C ILE A 8 8.14 21.89 6.78
N PHE A 9 9.10 21.69 5.88
CA PHE A 9 9.78 20.37 5.77
C PHE A 9 10.67 20.09 6.99
N ILE A 10 11.37 21.10 7.52
CA ILE A 10 12.15 20.95 8.76
C ILE A 10 11.22 20.60 9.93
N LEU A 11 10.05 21.24 10.03
CA LEU A 11 9.06 20.91 11.05
C LEU A 11 8.55 19.46 10.92
N GLN A 12 8.31 18.99 9.69
CA GLN A 12 7.91 17.60 9.44
C GLN A 12 9.00 16.62 9.87
N ASP A 13 10.27 16.90 9.54
CA ASP A 13 11.41 16.06 9.93
C ASP A 13 11.55 16.01 11.46
N ILE A 14 11.38 17.13 12.15
CA ILE A 14 11.40 17.20 13.62
C ILE A 14 10.26 16.41 14.23
N LEU A 15 9.03 16.58 13.72
CA LEU A 15 7.86 15.84 14.21
C LEU A 15 7.99 14.33 13.99
N MET A 16 8.53 13.94 12.82
CA MET A 16 8.81 12.54 12.53
C MET A 16 9.80 11.95 13.53
N LEU A 17 10.90 12.64 13.78
CA LEU A 17 11.90 12.22 14.76
C LEU A 17 11.30 12.13 16.16
N LEU A 18 10.54 13.14 16.59
CA LEU A 18 9.94 13.22 17.92
C LEU A 18 8.99 12.04 18.17
N VAL A 19 8.10 11.73 17.22
CA VAL A 19 7.18 10.58 17.35
C VAL A 19 7.96 9.28 17.51
N GLN A 20 9.00 9.07 16.71
CA GLN A 20 9.79 7.84 16.79
C GLN A 20 10.61 7.75 18.06
N VAL A 21 11.24 8.84 18.49
CA VAL A 21 11.95 8.90 19.78
C VAL A 21 11.03 8.54 20.93
N LEU A 22 9.83 9.15 20.98
CA LEU A 22 8.87 8.87 22.05
C LEU A 22 8.42 7.42 22.07
N CYS A 23 8.06 6.85 20.90
CA CYS A 23 7.60 5.46 20.81
C CYS A 23 8.69 4.47 21.22
N PHE A 24 9.93 4.62 20.75
CA PHE A 24 11.01 3.69 21.06
C PHE A 24 11.56 3.84 22.48
N LEU A 25 11.58 5.07 23.01
CA LEU A 25 11.90 5.29 24.42
C LEU A 25 10.86 4.63 25.35
N ASP A 26 9.58 4.81 25.05
CA ASP A 26 8.52 4.16 25.83
C ASP A 26 8.64 2.63 25.77
N LEU A 27 8.86 2.06 24.58
CA LEU A 27 9.12 0.62 24.42
C LEU A 27 10.32 0.15 25.26
N SER A 28 11.44 0.87 25.22
CA SER A 28 12.65 0.49 25.97
C SER A 28 12.46 0.63 27.48
N LEU A 29 11.80 1.69 27.93
CA LEU A 29 11.58 1.96 29.35
C LEU A 29 10.56 0.97 29.97
N VAL A 30 9.50 0.66 29.26
CA VAL A 30 8.44 -0.24 29.75
C VAL A 30 8.87 -1.70 29.69
N SER A 31 9.60 -2.11 28.62
CA SER A 31 10.12 -3.48 28.52
C SER A 31 11.34 -3.74 29.41
N GLY A 32 12.09 -2.70 29.78
CA GLY A 32 13.38 -2.84 30.43
C GLY A 32 14.48 -3.41 29.51
N ASP A 33 14.25 -3.48 28.20
CA ASP A 33 15.16 -4.09 27.24
C ASP A 33 15.77 -3.04 26.31
N PHE A 34 17.09 -2.90 26.36
CA PHE A 34 17.84 -1.98 25.53
C PHE A 34 17.89 -2.35 24.05
N GLN A 35 17.48 -3.58 23.66
CA GLN A 35 17.45 -3.98 22.26
C GLN A 35 16.59 -3.05 21.40
N TYR A 36 15.49 -2.51 21.93
CA TYR A 36 14.62 -1.54 21.23
C TYR A 36 15.36 -0.24 20.94
N LEU A 37 16.22 0.22 21.85
CA LEU A 37 17.00 1.44 21.67
C LEU A 37 18.09 1.27 20.60
N PHE A 38 18.77 0.10 20.59
CA PHE A 38 19.72 -0.23 19.52
C PHE A 38 19.02 -0.31 18.17
N PHE A 39 17.88 -0.98 18.11
CA PHE A 39 17.09 -1.07 16.87
C PHE A 39 16.62 0.29 16.38
N PHE A 40 16.20 1.17 17.31
CA PHE A 40 15.87 2.55 17.00
C PHE A 40 17.07 3.33 16.38
N ALA A 41 18.27 3.16 16.89
CA ALA A 41 19.45 3.79 16.30
C ALA A 41 19.67 3.36 14.83
N PHE A 42 19.47 2.07 14.52
CA PHE A 42 19.52 1.60 13.13
C PHE A 42 18.43 2.21 12.25
N ILE A 43 17.21 2.32 12.77
CA ILE A 43 16.10 2.99 12.05
C ILE A 43 16.41 4.46 11.80
N LEU A 44 16.94 5.19 12.79
CA LEU A 44 17.32 6.60 12.62
C LEU A 44 18.38 6.79 11.56
N ILE A 45 19.43 5.96 11.59
CA ILE A 45 20.51 5.99 10.57
C ILE A 45 19.90 5.71 9.20
N PHE A 46 19.01 4.71 9.09
CA PHE A 46 18.33 4.37 7.84
C PHE A 46 17.48 5.54 7.30
N LEU A 47 16.65 6.17 8.14
CA LEU A 47 15.78 7.25 7.72
C LEU A 47 16.58 8.50 7.32
N PHE A 48 17.59 8.86 8.11
CA PHE A 48 18.49 9.97 7.79
C PHE A 48 19.27 9.71 6.50
N ALA A 49 19.82 8.50 6.35
CA ALA A 49 20.50 8.07 5.13
C ALA A 49 19.57 8.13 3.92
N THR A 50 18.32 7.66 4.07
CA THR A 50 17.31 7.67 3.00
C THR A 50 17.02 9.09 2.53
N ILE A 51 16.67 9.99 3.44
CA ILE A 51 16.36 11.38 3.11
C ILE A 51 17.58 12.07 2.47
N THR A 52 18.77 11.88 3.04
CA THR A 52 20.01 12.48 2.56
C THR A 52 20.42 11.92 1.21
N MET A 53 20.48 10.58 1.06
CA MET A 53 20.89 9.94 -0.19
C MET A 53 19.94 10.27 -1.34
N VAL A 54 18.61 10.19 -1.11
CA VAL A 54 17.64 10.50 -2.17
C VAL A 54 17.74 11.98 -2.56
N SER A 55 17.97 12.89 -1.58
CA SER A 55 18.12 14.32 -1.86
C SER A 55 19.44 14.68 -2.56
N LEU A 56 20.52 13.91 -2.32
CA LEU A 56 21.83 14.11 -2.97
C LEU A 56 21.84 13.53 -4.39
N VAL A 57 21.23 12.34 -4.57
CA VAL A 57 21.23 11.64 -5.87
C VAL A 57 20.26 12.29 -6.84
N TYR A 58 19.14 12.79 -6.32
CA TYR A 58 18.07 13.35 -7.14
C TYR A 58 17.75 14.78 -6.69
N GLU A 59 18.16 15.75 -7.50
CA GLU A 59 17.65 17.12 -7.41
C GLU A 59 16.13 17.13 -7.63
N ASN A 60 15.38 18.03 -7.17
CA ASN A 60 13.94 18.18 -7.48
C ASN A 60 13.04 17.00 -7.09
N ILE A 61 13.29 16.32 -5.96
CA ILE A 61 12.38 15.29 -5.43
C ILE A 61 11.14 15.89 -4.79
N ASN A 62 10.09 15.09 -4.73
CA ASN A 62 8.90 15.41 -3.93
C ASN A 62 9.15 15.07 -2.46
N LYS A 63 9.59 16.07 -1.68
CA LYS A 63 9.97 15.90 -0.26
C LYS A 63 8.79 15.45 0.61
N LEU A 64 7.57 15.96 0.35
CA LEU A 64 6.40 15.59 1.13
C LEU A 64 6.11 14.08 1.03
N LEU A 65 6.16 13.54 -0.20
CA LEU A 65 5.92 12.12 -0.41
C LEU A 65 7.02 11.25 0.21
N LEU A 66 8.28 11.71 0.16
CA LEU A 66 9.41 11.03 0.79
C LEU A 66 9.29 11.03 2.32
N ASN A 67 8.98 12.17 2.93
CA ASN A 67 8.85 12.30 4.38
C ASN A 67 7.66 11.47 4.91
N ASN A 68 6.52 11.48 4.21
CA ASN A 68 5.38 10.65 4.57
C ASN A 68 5.73 9.14 4.51
N MET A 69 6.46 8.71 3.48
CA MET A 69 6.96 7.33 3.37
C MET A 69 7.85 6.97 4.57
N CYS A 70 8.82 7.82 4.90
CA CYS A 70 9.74 7.62 6.03
C CYS A 70 8.99 7.57 7.37
N MET A 71 7.99 8.43 7.56
CA MET A 71 7.15 8.46 8.77
C MET A 71 6.37 7.15 8.93
N LEU A 72 5.69 6.70 7.87
CA LEU A 72 4.91 5.45 7.89
C LEU A 72 5.80 4.23 8.13
N LEU A 73 6.98 4.17 7.48
CA LEU A 73 7.96 3.10 7.71
C LEU A 73 8.46 3.07 9.15
N GLY A 74 8.79 4.23 9.73
CA GLY A 74 9.27 4.31 11.12
C GLY A 74 8.20 3.88 12.12
N ILE A 75 6.94 4.30 11.96
CA ILE A 75 5.82 3.84 12.79
C ILE A 75 5.61 2.34 12.60
N GLY A 76 5.60 1.85 11.36
CA GLY A 76 5.42 0.43 11.07
C GLY A 76 6.49 -0.44 11.74
N LEU A 77 7.77 -0.07 11.61
CA LEU A 77 8.88 -0.81 12.26
C LEU A 77 8.79 -0.77 13.78
N CYS A 78 8.34 0.35 14.38
CA CYS A 78 8.12 0.45 15.81
C CYS A 78 7.03 -0.51 16.28
N ILE A 79 5.85 -0.50 15.64
CA ILE A 79 4.73 -1.35 16.04
C ILE A 79 5.02 -2.83 15.76
N VAL A 80 5.65 -3.16 14.64
CA VAL A 80 6.06 -4.54 14.35
C VAL A 80 7.10 -5.03 15.37
N SER A 81 8.05 -4.17 15.80
CA SER A 81 9.04 -4.54 16.84
C SER A 81 8.38 -4.82 18.20
N ARG A 82 7.32 -4.06 18.52
CA ARG A 82 6.49 -4.28 19.69
C ARG A 82 5.75 -5.64 19.63
N LEU A 83 5.23 -6.01 18.46
CA LEU A 83 4.49 -7.26 18.28
C LEU A 83 5.40 -8.49 18.16
N SER A 84 6.51 -8.35 17.44
CA SER A 84 7.51 -9.41 17.25
C SER A 84 8.83 -8.80 16.78
N PHE A 85 9.84 -8.82 17.64
CA PHE A 85 11.15 -8.25 17.35
C PHE A 85 11.85 -8.95 16.17
N ASP A 86 11.74 -10.30 16.09
CA ASP A 86 12.30 -11.07 14.98
C ASP A 86 11.69 -10.69 13.62
N LYS A 87 10.36 -10.46 13.59
CA LYS A 87 9.68 -9.99 12.38
C LYS A 87 10.11 -8.58 12.01
N ALA A 88 10.34 -7.71 13.00
CA ALA A 88 10.82 -6.35 12.76
C ALA A 88 12.21 -6.32 12.14
N ILE A 89 13.14 -7.15 12.62
CA ILE A 89 14.48 -7.29 12.03
C ILE A 89 14.37 -7.76 10.58
N ARG A 90 13.58 -8.79 10.31
CA ARG A 90 13.37 -9.29 8.92
C ARG A 90 12.78 -8.21 8.03
N GLN A 91 11.78 -7.49 8.51
CA GLN A 91 11.18 -6.38 7.75
C GLN A 91 12.17 -5.25 7.50
N TYR A 92 13.01 -4.90 8.48
CA TYR A 92 14.05 -3.89 8.33
C TYR A 92 15.04 -4.25 7.22
N VAL A 93 15.49 -5.51 7.16
CA VAL A 93 16.38 -5.99 6.09
C VAL A 93 15.70 -5.89 4.71
N ILE A 94 14.41 -6.26 4.63
CA ILE A 94 13.64 -6.13 3.38
C ILE A 94 13.47 -4.66 2.98
N VAL A 95 13.22 -3.77 3.93
CA VAL A 95 13.13 -2.32 3.70
C VAL A 95 14.43 -1.76 3.14
N LEU A 96 15.59 -2.16 3.71
CA LEU A 96 16.92 -1.78 3.20
C LEU A 96 17.12 -2.25 1.75
N ALA A 97 16.86 -3.53 1.47
CA ALA A 97 16.97 -4.08 0.12
C ALA A 97 16.01 -3.38 -0.86
N SER A 98 14.79 -3.10 -0.41
CA SER A 98 13.77 -2.39 -1.19
C SER A 98 14.19 -0.97 -1.54
N LEU A 99 14.83 -0.25 -0.60
CA LEU A 99 15.34 1.10 -0.85
C LEU A 99 16.44 1.08 -1.91
N ILE A 100 17.42 0.17 -1.75
CA ILE A 100 18.54 0.05 -2.72
C ILE A 100 17.98 -0.19 -4.13
N PHE A 101 17.05 -1.14 -4.27
CA PHE A 101 16.42 -1.42 -5.55
C PHE A 101 15.63 -0.20 -6.09
N SER A 102 14.85 0.44 -5.23
CA SER A 102 13.97 1.54 -5.61
C SER A 102 14.73 2.80 -6.01
N LEU A 103 15.95 3.02 -5.49
CA LEU A 103 16.81 4.14 -5.89
C LEU A 103 17.16 4.13 -7.40
N PHE A 104 17.18 2.97 -8.05
CA PHE A 104 17.45 2.90 -9.49
C PHE A 104 16.25 3.26 -10.36
N ILE A 105 15.02 3.25 -9.83
CA ILE A 105 13.79 3.43 -10.61
C ILE A 105 13.69 4.80 -11.28
N PRO A 106 13.94 5.93 -10.60
CA PRO A 106 13.90 7.26 -11.25
C PRO A 106 14.90 7.39 -12.40
N TYR A 107 16.08 6.79 -12.25
CA TYR A 107 17.09 6.77 -13.30
C TYR A 107 16.62 5.95 -14.53
N LEU A 108 16.04 4.76 -14.30
CA LEU A 108 15.50 3.91 -15.37
C LEU A 108 14.36 4.62 -16.11
N LEU A 109 13.43 5.23 -15.39
CA LEU A 109 12.31 5.99 -15.99
C LEU A 109 12.78 7.19 -16.82
N GLY A 110 13.92 7.81 -16.45
CA GLY A 110 14.53 8.89 -17.18
C GLY A 110 15.19 8.45 -18.52
N LYS A 111 15.72 7.22 -18.57
CA LYS A 111 16.44 6.71 -19.75
C LYS A 111 15.60 5.85 -20.68
N ILE A 112 14.67 5.08 -20.15
CA ILE A 112 13.91 4.09 -20.92
C ILE A 112 12.67 4.75 -21.53
N HIS A 113 12.58 4.78 -22.85
CA HIS A 113 11.47 5.41 -23.57
C HIS A 113 10.47 4.39 -24.16
N PHE A 114 10.76 3.09 -24.08
CA PHE A 114 9.93 2.06 -24.71
C PHE A 114 8.82 1.48 -23.81
N PHE A 115 8.67 1.96 -22.56
CA PHE A 115 7.60 1.50 -21.66
C PHE A 115 6.21 1.53 -22.29
N LYS A 116 5.94 2.50 -23.16
CA LYS A 116 4.66 2.62 -23.87
C LYS A 116 4.45 1.54 -24.93
N LYS A 117 5.52 0.94 -25.46
CA LYS A 117 5.46 0.02 -26.60
C LYS A 117 5.22 -1.44 -26.19
N ILE A 118 5.52 -1.80 -24.94
CA ILE A 118 5.46 -3.17 -24.44
C ILE A 118 4.21 -3.47 -23.61
N THR A 119 3.11 -2.78 -23.92
CA THR A 119 1.83 -2.88 -23.19
C THR A 119 1.35 -4.32 -23.04
N TRP A 120 1.37 -5.11 -24.10
CA TRP A 120 0.90 -6.50 -24.10
C TRP A 120 1.83 -7.43 -23.30
N LEU A 121 3.12 -7.11 -23.25
CA LEU A 121 4.07 -7.85 -22.41
C LEU A 121 3.74 -7.70 -20.93
N TYR A 122 3.31 -6.52 -20.49
CA TYR A 122 2.87 -6.34 -19.10
C TYR A 122 1.65 -7.19 -18.78
N ALA A 123 0.66 -7.22 -19.68
CA ALA A 123 -0.54 -8.03 -19.51
C ALA A 123 -0.23 -9.53 -19.45
N THR A 124 0.54 -10.04 -20.40
CA THR A 124 0.88 -11.47 -20.47
C THR A 124 1.75 -11.91 -19.29
N LEU A 125 2.74 -11.09 -18.91
CA LEU A 125 3.60 -11.37 -17.77
C LEU A 125 2.80 -11.35 -16.45
N GLY A 126 1.88 -10.39 -16.30
CA GLY A 126 1.00 -10.32 -15.14
C GLY A 126 0.12 -11.57 -14.99
N ILE A 127 -0.56 -11.97 -16.06
CA ILE A 127 -1.39 -13.19 -16.08
C ILE A 127 -0.52 -14.44 -15.82
N ALA A 128 0.65 -14.54 -16.44
CA ALA A 128 1.55 -15.66 -16.26
C ALA A 128 2.01 -15.81 -14.81
N LEU A 129 2.44 -14.70 -14.17
CA LEU A 129 2.86 -14.70 -12.77
C LEU A 129 1.73 -15.09 -11.83
N LEU A 130 0.52 -14.55 -12.01
CA LEU A 130 -0.64 -14.92 -11.19
C LEU A 130 -1.04 -16.39 -11.40
N SER A 131 -1.02 -16.87 -12.64
CA SER A 131 -1.34 -18.27 -12.97
C SER A 131 -0.31 -19.24 -12.39
N THR A 132 0.99 -18.86 -12.38
CA THR A 132 2.05 -19.67 -11.78
C THR A 132 1.82 -19.85 -10.27
N VAL A 133 1.38 -18.80 -9.56
CA VAL A 133 1.06 -18.90 -8.13
C VAL A 133 -0.19 -19.76 -7.88
N LEU A 134 -1.20 -19.64 -8.72
CA LEU A 134 -2.40 -20.46 -8.60
C LEU A 134 -2.08 -21.96 -8.70
N ILE A 135 -1.10 -22.33 -9.55
CA ILE A 135 -0.72 -23.74 -9.79
C ILE A 135 0.30 -24.20 -8.75
N LEU A 136 1.37 -23.47 -8.54
CA LEU A 136 2.57 -23.85 -7.77
C LEU A 136 2.67 -23.20 -6.39
N GLY A 137 1.78 -22.25 -6.06
CA GLY A 137 1.83 -21.51 -4.80
C GLY A 137 1.57 -22.40 -3.58
N GLU A 138 2.23 -22.08 -2.48
CA GLU A 138 1.98 -22.69 -1.17
C GLU A 138 0.67 -22.19 -0.57
N VAL A 139 -0.01 -23.05 0.18
CA VAL A 139 -1.24 -22.68 0.90
C VAL A 139 -0.83 -21.95 2.18
N THR A 140 -0.86 -20.64 2.14
CA THR A 140 -0.67 -19.78 3.30
C THR A 140 -2.03 -19.25 3.76
N HIS A 141 -2.40 -19.51 5.03
CA HIS A 141 -3.68 -19.05 5.60
C HIS A 141 -4.93 -19.49 4.80
N GLY A 142 -4.88 -20.68 4.17
CA GLY A 142 -6.00 -21.21 3.38
C GLY A 142 -6.13 -20.64 1.96
N SER A 143 -5.17 -19.84 1.50
CA SER A 143 -5.11 -19.26 0.17
C SER A 143 -3.77 -19.59 -0.50
N LYS A 144 -3.80 -19.87 -1.82
CA LYS A 144 -2.57 -20.06 -2.62
C LYS A 144 -2.15 -18.70 -3.20
N ILE A 145 -1.41 -17.91 -2.44
CA ILE A 145 -1.07 -16.52 -2.81
C ILE A 145 0.43 -16.21 -2.81
N SER A 146 1.25 -17.10 -2.25
CA SER A 146 2.68 -16.83 -2.05
C SER A 146 3.56 -18.03 -2.29
N PHE A 147 4.84 -17.75 -2.51
CA PHE A 147 5.93 -18.73 -2.45
C PHE A 147 6.76 -18.45 -1.21
N SER A 148 7.18 -19.48 -0.51
CA SER A 148 8.13 -19.37 0.60
C SER A 148 9.52 -19.78 0.12
N LEU A 149 10.48 -18.87 0.19
CA LEU A 149 11.89 -19.12 -0.13
C LEU A 149 12.74 -18.71 1.08
N GLY A 150 13.29 -19.70 1.80
CA GLY A 150 14.19 -19.43 2.91
C GLY A 150 13.59 -18.60 4.05
N GLY A 151 12.26 -18.73 4.31
CA GLY A 151 11.56 -17.98 5.35
C GLY A 151 11.09 -16.58 4.95
N ILE A 152 11.31 -16.17 3.69
CA ILE A 152 10.75 -14.95 3.10
C ILE A 152 9.59 -15.35 2.22
N THR A 153 8.40 -14.81 2.50
CA THR A 153 7.20 -15.01 1.69
C THR A 153 7.18 -13.98 0.55
N PHE A 154 7.19 -14.48 -0.68
CA PHE A 154 7.05 -13.67 -1.88
C PHE A 154 5.63 -13.81 -2.42
N GLN A 155 4.90 -12.69 -2.50
CA GLN A 155 3.55 -12.62 -3.02
C GLN A 155 3.52 -11.92 -4.38
N PRO A 156 3.43 -12.67 -5.49
CA PRO A 156 3.47 -12.09 -6.84
C PRO A 156 2.36 -11.10 -7.15
N SER A 157 1.16 -11.24 -6.58
CA SER A 157 0.06 -10.29 -6.79
C SER A 157 0.45 -8.85 -6.41
N GLU A 158 1.34 -8.69 -5.43
CA GLU A 158 1.88 -7.38 -5.06
C GLU A 158 2.66 -6.73 -6.22
N PHE A 159 3.56 -7.48 -6.87
CA PHE A 159 4.34 -6.98 -8.01
C PHE A 159 3.51 -6.83 -9.29
N VAL A 160 2.55 -7.73 -9.49
CA VAL A 160 1.65 -7.66 -10.65
C VAL A 160 0.79 -6.40 -10.62
N LYS A 161 0.52 -5.77 -9.47
CA LYS A 161 -0.13 -4.45 -9.40
C LYS A 161 0.60 -3.41 -10.26
N ILE A 162 1.93 -3.39 -10.23
CA ILE A 162 2.73 -2.47 -11.05
C ILE A 162 2.58 -2.79 -12.53
N LEU A 163 2.76 -4.06 -12.92
CA LEU A 163 2.61 -4.49 -14.31
C LEU A 163 1.20 -4.18 -14.84
N PHE A 164 0.19 -4.42 -14.03
CA PHE A 164 -1.20 -4.14 -14.35
C PHE A 164 -1.46 -2.66 -14.62
N LEU A 165 -0.90 -1.76 -13.80
CA LEU A 165 -1.01 -0.32 -14.03
C LEU A 165 -0.29 0.12 -15.31
N PHE A 166 0.90 -0.41 -15.59
CA PHE A 166 1.60 -0.15 -16.84
C PHE A 166 0.83 -0.69 -18.06
N PHE A 167 0.20 -1.85 -17.92
CA PHE A 167 -0.71 -2.39 -18.94
C PHE A 167 -1.90 -1.45 -19.18
N LEU A 168 -2.62 -1.05 -18.12
CA LEU A 168 -3.78 -0.16 -18.25
C LEU A 168 -3.40 1.17 -18.86
N ALA A 169 -2.32 1.79 -18.38
CA ALA A 169 -1.82 3.05 -18.93
C ALA A 169 -1.42 2.89 -20.40
N GLY A 170 -0.69 1.83 -20.74
CA GLY A 170 -0.26 1.56 -22.11
C GLY A 170 -1.42 1.25 -23.07
N ALA A 171 -2.50 0.62 -22.56
CA ALA A 171 -3.68 0.34 -23.36
C ALA A 171 -4.53 1.59 -23.64
N LEU A 172 -4.56 2.57 -22.71
CA LEU A 172 -5.54 3.66 -22.71
C LEU A 172 -4.94 5.07 -22.95
N TRP A 173 -3.61 5.23 -23.05
CA TRP A 173 -3.01 6.57 -23.17
C TRP A 173 -3.25 7.25 -24.51
N GLU A 174 -3.29 6.47 -25.61
CA GLU A 174 -3.38 6.99 -26.98
C GLU A 174 -4.81 6.90 -27.52
N ASN A 175 -5.49 5.79 -27.30
CA ASN A 175 -6.80 5.51 -27.88
C ASN A 175 -7.75 4.95 -26.82
N VAL A 176 -8.87 5.64 -26.62
CA VAL A 176 -9.97 5.27 -25.69
C VAL A 176 -11.24 4.86 -26.44
N SER A 177 -11.11 4.23 -27.63
CA SER A 177 -12.26 3.68 -28.34
C SER A 177 -12.96 2.60 -27.49
N PHE A 178 -14.27 2.43 -27.70
CA PHE A 178 -15.07 1.43 -26.97
C PHE A 178 -14.47 0.02 -27.09
N GLN A 179 -14.07 -0.37 -28.30
CA GLN A 179 -13.42 -1.69 -28.55
C GLN A 179 -12.14 -1.86 -27.71
N ARG A 180 -11.32 -0.80 -27.60
CA ARG A 180 -10.08 -0.84 -26.80
C ARG A 180 -10.39 -0.98 -25.32
N ILE A 181 -11.40 -0.27 -24.83
CA ILE A 181 -11.85 -0.37 -23.43
C ILE A 181 -12.38 -1.77 -23.13
N VAL A 182 -13.20 -2.36 -24.02
CA VAL A 182 -13.71 -3.73 -23.85
C VAL A 182 -12.58 -4.75 -23.83
N LEU A 183 -11.61 -4.67 -24.75
CA LEU A 183 -10.44 -5.54 -24.76
C LEU A 183 -9.62 -5.42 -23.47
N THR A 184 -9.40 -4.18 -23.02
CA THR A 184 -8.70 -3.92 -21.74
C THR A 184 -9.48 -4.47 -20.56
N ALA A 185 -10.82 -4.36 -20.57
CA ALA A 185 -11.69 -4.90 -19.54
C ALA A 185 -11.65 -6.45 -19.48
N ILE A 186 -11.62 -7.12 -20.62
CA ILE A 186 -11.50 -8.59 -20.68
C ILE A 186 -10.17 -9.05 -20.04
N ILE A 187 -9.07 -8.41 -20.38
CA ILE A 187 -7.75 -8.78 -19.85
C ILE A 187 -7.63 -8.39 -18.37
N ALA A 188 -8.12 -7.23 -17.96
CA ALA A 188 -8.19 -6.84 -16.56
C ALA A 188 -9.08 -7.81 -15.76
N GLY A 189 -10.22 -8.20 -16.33
CA GLY A 189 -11.11 -9.22 -15.78
C GLY A 189 -10.42 -10.57 -15.58
N ALA A 190 -9.56 -10.99 -16.53
CA ALA A 190 -8.78 -12.23 -16.37
C ALA A 190 -7.85 -12.17 -15.14
N HIS A 191 -7.15 -11.05 -14.89
CA HIS A 191 -6.33 -10.87 -13.69
C HIS A 191 -7.20 -10.99 -12.43
N VAL A 192 -8.36 -10.31 -12.39
CA VAL A 192 -9.28 -10.33 -11.24
C VAL A 192 -9.81 -11.74 -11.00
N VAL A 193 -10.23 -12.47 -12.04
CA VAL A 193 -10.75 -13.85 -11.91
C VAL A 193 -9.69 -14.79 -11.34
N ILE A 194 -8.43 -14.72 -11.81
CA ILE A 194 -7.34 -15.54 -11.27
C ILE A 194 -7.16 -15.27 -9.77
N LEU A 195 -7.18 -14.00 -9.35
CA LEU A 195 -7.06 -13.62 -7.95
C LEU A 195 -8.24 -14.12 -7.09
N VAL A 196 -9.47 -14.05 -7.61
CA VAL A 196 -10.65 -14.58 -6.92
C VAL A 196 -10.55 -16.10 -6.74
N VAL A 197 -10.14 -16.82 -7.78
CA VAL A 197 -9.93 -18.29 -7.72
C VAL A 197 -8.80 -18.65 -6.75
N SER A 198 -7.75 -17.83 -6.67
CA SER A 198 -6.66 -17.97 -5.68
C SER A 198 -7.08 -17.62 -4.25
N LYS A 199 -8.33 -17.16 -4.03
CA LYS A 199 -8.89 -16.67 -2.77
C LYS A 199 -8.23 -15.37 -2.26
N ASP A 200 -7.54 -14.63 -3.13
CA ASP A 200 -6.98 -13.30 -2.85
C ASP A 200 -8.00 -12.21 -3.19
N LEU A 201 -9.05 -12.12 -2.38
CA LEU A 201 -10.16 -11.18 -2.62
C LEU A 201 -9.73 -9.72 -2.46
N GLY A 202 -8.79 -9.46 -1.55
CA GLY A 202 -8.28 -8.11 -1.32
C GLY A 202 -7.56 -7.57 -2.55
N SER A 203 -6.60 -8.32 -3.09
CA SER A 203 -5.92 -7.95 -4.33
C SER A 203 -6.91 -7.87 -5.51
N ALA A 204 -7.88 -8.80 -5.63
CA ALA A 204 -8.90 -8.76 -6.67
C ALA A 204 -9.69 -7.44 -6.66
N LEU A 205 -10.10 -6.97 -5.47
CA LEU A 205 -10.80 -5.69 -5.32
C LEU A 205 -9.89 -4.49 -5.68
N ILE A 206 -8.61 -4.51 -5.29
CA ILE A 206 -7.65 -3.44 -5.63
C ILE A 206 -7.46 -3.35 -7.14
N PHE A 207 -7.30 -4.49 -7.83
CA PHE A 207 -7.18 -4.54 -9.30
C PHE A 207 -8.45 -4.04 -9.98
N PHE A 208 -9.61 -4.49 -9.51
CA PHE A 208 -10.90 -4.08 -10.06
C PHE A 208 -11.12 -2.57 -9.93
N VAL A 209 -10.93 -2.00 -8.72
CA VAL A 209 -11.10 -0.58 -8.48
C VAL A 209 -10.06 0.22 -9.25
N GLY A 210 -8.79 -0.23 -9.26
CA GLY A 210 -7.73 0.38 -10.07
C GLY A 210 -8.12 0.45 -11.55
N PHE A 211 -8.66 -0.64 -12.14
CA PHE A 211 -9.16 -0.66 -13.51
C PHE A 211 -10.27 0.36 -13.73
N VAL A 212 -11.32 0.34 -12.91
CA VAL A 212 -12.49 1.23 -13.08
C VAL A 212 -12.07 2.71 -13.03
N PHE A 213 -11.24 3.09 -12.06
CA PHE A 213 -10.81 4.47 -11.91
C PHE A 213 -9.81 4.91 -12.99
N VAL A 214 -8.91 4.02 -13.45
CA VAL A 214 -8.01 4.34 -14.58
C VAL A 214 -8.80 4.52 -15.89
N VAL A 215 -9.82 3.67 -16.15
CA VAL A 215 -10.71 3.85 -17.30
C VAL A 215 -11.47 5.17 -17.19
N PHE A 216 -11.99 5.50 -16.02
CA PHE A 216 -12.65 6.80 -15.78
C PHE A 216 -11.69 7.98 -16.04
N ALA A 217 -10.46 7.93 -15.52
CA ALA A 217 -9.46 8.98 -15.75
C ALA A 217 -9.07 9.10 -17.23
N ALA A 218 -9.01 7.98 -17.95
CA ALA A 218 -8.71 7.95 -19.39
C ALA A 218 -9.85 8.48 -20.25
N THR A 219 -11.10 8.16 -19.92
CA THR A 219 -12.27 8.52 -20.75
C THR A 219 -12.95 9.82 -20.32
N ARG A 220 -12.80 10.20 -19.04
CA ARG A 220 -13.54 11.28 -18.36
C ARG A 220 -15.07 11.11 -18.45
N ASN A 221 -15.54 9.87 -18.60
CA ASN A 221 -16.96 9.55 -18.74
C ASN A 221 -17.46 8.79 -17.52
N TYR A 222 -18.39 9.39 -16.78
CA TYR A 222 -19.00 8.83 -15.56
C TYR A 222 -19.79 7.54 -15.81
N LEU A 223 -20.22 7.27 -17.03
CA LEU A 223 -20.92 6.01 -17.35
C LEU A 223 -20.05 4.77 -17.10
N TYR A 224 -18.73 4.86 -17.34
CA TYR A 224 -17.82 3.75 -17.03
C TYR A 224 -17.66 3.54 -15.52
N LEU A 225 -17.66 4.62 -14.73
CA LEU A 225 -17.65 4.52 -13.28
C LEU A 225 -18.94 3.87 -12.76
N LEU A 226 -20.09 4.30 -13.25
CA LEU A 226 -21.39 3.70 -12.91
C LEU A 226 -21.46 2.23 -13.34
N ALA A 227 -21.04 1.91 -14.55
CA ALA A 227 -20.94 0.53 -15.04
C ALA A 227 -20.00 -0.33 -14.17
N GLY A 228 -18.88 0.24 -13.72
CA GLY A 228 -17.98 -0.39 -12.76
C GLY A 228 -18.66 -0.69 -11.43
N ILE A 229 -19.37 0.28 -10.84
CA ILE A 229 -20.09 0.08 -9.57
C ILE A 229 -21.17 -1.01 -9.71
N VAL A 230 -22.00 -0.94 -10.75
CA VAL A 230 -23.04 -1.94 -11.00
C VAL A 230 -22.44 -3.33 -11.29
N GLY A 231 -21.42 -3.38 -12.15
CA GLY A 231 -20.73 -4.64 -12.49
C GLY A 231 -19.99 -5.23 -11.28
N GLY A 232 -19.34 -4.41 -10.46
CA GLY A 232 -18.70 -4.82 -9.21
C GLY A 232 -19.69 -5.35 -8.19
N GLY A 233 -20.85 -4.70 -8.04
CA GLY A 233 -21.95 -5.18 -7.19
C GLY A 233 -22.48 -6.55 -7.65
N ALA A 234 -22.72 -6.70 -8.95
CA ALA A 234 -23.15 -7.98 -9.52
C ALA A 234 -22.10 -9.08 -9.35
N ALA A 235 -20.82 -8.77 -9.62
CA ALA A 235 -19.71 -9.71 -9.42
C ALA A 235 -19.54 -10.12 -7.95
N SER A 236 -19.70 -9.18 -7.01
CA SER A 236 -19.64 -9.45 -5.57
C SER A 236 -20.80 -10.36 -5.12
N TYR A 237 -22.01 -10.12 -5.64
CA TYR A 237 -23.16 -10.99 -5.37
C TYR A 237 -22.95 -12.41 -5.92
N LEU A 238 -22.45 -12.54 -7.14
CA LEU A 238 -22.09 -13.83 -7.73
C LEU A 238 -21.00 -14.53 -6.92
N ALA A 239 -19.96 -13.80 -6.51
CA ALA A 239 -18.89 -14.34 -5.67
C ALA A 239 -19.42 -14.85 -4.32
N TYR A 240 -20.37 -14.14 -3.71
CA TYR A 240 -21.03 -14.58 -2.47
C TYR A 240 -21.81 -15.89 -2.68
N GLN A 241 -22.44 -16.10 -3.84
CA GLN A 241 -23.18 -17.32 -4.13
C GLN A 241 -22.26 -18.50 -4.46
N LEU A 242 -21.18 -18.26 -5.18
CA LEU A 242 -20.30 -19.30 -5.74
C LEU A 242 -19.18 -19.74 -4.80
N PHE A 243 -18.68 -18.83 -3.92
CA PHE A 243 -17.49 -19.09 -3.13
C PHE A 243 -17.76 -19.08 -1.63
N ASP A 244 -17.60 -20.24 -0.97
CA ASP A 244 -17.81 -20.39 0.48
C ASP A 244 -16.93 -19.46 1.32
N HIS A 245 -15.67 -19.22 0.91
CA HIS A 245 -14.76 -18.31 1.63
C HIS A 245 -15.24 -16.85 1.61
N VAL A 246 -15.95 -16.42 0.54
CA VAL A 246 -16.58 -15.08 0.50
C VAL A 246 -17.77 -15.06 1.46
N ARG A 247 -18.62 -16.08 1.41
CA ARG A 247 -19.79 -16.22 2.29
C ARG A 247 -19.39 -16.18 3.77
N VAL A 248 -18.33 -16.91 4.13
CA VAL A 248 -17.81 -16.92 5.51
C VAL A 248 -17.39 -15.53 5.97
N ARG A 249 -16.67 -14.77 5.14
CA ARG A 249 -16.24 -13.39 5.47
C ARG A 249 -17.41 -12.43 5.63
N VAL A 250 -18.44 -12.55 4.77
CA VAL A 250 -19.65 -11.73 4.86
C VAL A 250 -20.46 -12.07 6.12
N LEU A 251 -20.63 -13.36 6.45
CA LEU A 251 -21.33 -13.77 7.69
C LEU A 251 -20.60 -13.29 8.94
N ALA A 252 -19.30 -13.43 9.00
CA ALA A 252 -18.48 -12.93 10.11
C ALA A 252 -18.55 -11.39 10.25
N TRP A 253 -18.68 -10.67 9.13
CA TRP A 253 -18.85 -9.22 9.12
C TRP A 253 -20.24 -8.78 9.56
N GLN A 254 -21.30 -9.46 9.11
CA GLN A 254 -22.69 -9.12 9.47
C GLN A 254 -22.93 -9.25 10.97
N ASP A 255 -22.60 -10.39 11.54
CA ASP A 255 -22.78 -10.64 12.97
C ASP A 255 -21.56 -11.37 13.56
N PRO A 256 -20.47 -10.64 13.87
CA PRO A 256 -19.27 -11.24 14.43
C PRO A 256 -19.50 -11.80 15.85
N TRP A 257 -20.46 -11.25 16.60
CA TRP A 257 -20.78 -11.68 17.97
C TRP A 257 -21.35 -13.09 18.01
N LYS A 258 -22.19 -13.44 17.03
CA LYS A 258 -22.74 -14.78 16.89
C LYS A 258 -21.67 -15.84 16.59
N TYR A 259 -20.57 -15.41 15.97
CA TYR A 259 -19.48 -16.30 15.54
C TYR A 259 -18.17 -16.02 16.30
N ILE A 260 -18.27 -15.48 17.53
CA ILE A 260 -17.11 -15.02 18.31
C ILE A 260 -16.07 -16.11 18.54
N ASP A 261 -16.48 -17.35 18.76
CA ASP A 261 -15.58 -18.46 19.04
C ASP A 261 -14.91 -19.06 17.77
N ASN A 262 -15.28 -18.58 16.58
CA ASN A 262 -14.85 -19.15 15.30
C ASN A 262 -14.53 -18.07 14.27
N LYS A 263 -15.41 -17.90 13.27
CA LYS A 263 -15.22 -17.07 12.08
C LYS A 263 -15.20 -15.57 12.41
N GLY A 264 -15.86 -15.14 13.47
CA GLY A 264 -15.93 -13.76 13.94
C GLY A 264 -14.81 -13.36 14.91
N TYR A 265 -14.03 -14.33 15.42
CA TYR A 265 -13.03 -14.11 16.47
C TYR A 265 -12.07 -12.94 16.16
N GLN A 266 -11.47 -12.93 14.98
CA GLN A 266 -10.52 -11.88 14.61
C GLN A 266 -11.15 -10.49 14.62
N ILE A 267 -12.37 -10.35 14.07
CA ILE A 267 -13.06 -9.05 14.01
C ILE A 267 -13.49 -8.60 15.39
N THR A 268 -13.98 -9.51 16.23
CA THR A 268 -14.39 -9.15 17.60
C THR A 268 -13.21 -8.74 18.47
N GLN A 269 -12.08 -9.47 18.39
CA GLN A 269 -10.86 -9.08 19.10
C GLN A 269 -10.34 -7.72 18.62
N SER A 270 -10.40 -7.47 17.31
CA SER A 270 -10.05 -6.17 16.73
C SER A 270 -10.92 -5.03 17.29
N LEU A 271 -12.23 -5.24 17.39
CA LEU A 271 -13.15 -4.24 17.96
C LEU A 271 -12.92 -4.03 19.46
N PHE A 272 -12.60 -5.09 20.20
CA PHE A 272 -12.22 -4.97 21.62
C PHE A 272 -10.93 -4.17 21.78
N ALA A 273 -9.91 -4.44 20.98
CA ALA A 273 -8.65 -3.71 20.97
C ALA A 273 -8.86 -2.20 20.72
N ILE A 274 -9.62 -1.85 19.68
CA ILE A 274 -9.94 -0.44 19.37
C ILE A 274 -10.75 0.19 20.52
N GLY A 275 -11.72 -0.53 21.08
CA GLY A 275 -12.57 -0.04 22.16
C GLY A 275 -11.82 0.16 23.47
N SER A 276 -10.94 -0.77 23.85
CA SER A 276 -10.10 -0.67 25.06
C SER A 276 -9.10 0.46 25.00
N GLY A 277 -8.52 0.72 23.81
CA GLY A 277 -7.58 1.82 23.60
C GLY A 277 -8.20 3.21 23.73
N SER A 278 -9.51 3.35 23.52
CA SER A 278 -10.22 4.63 23.64
C SER A 278 -9.52 5.76 22.83
N TRP A 279 -9.56 7.00 23.33
CA TRP A 279 -8.98 8.15 22.63
C TRP A 279 -7.44 8.20 22.65
N PHE A 280 -6.82 7.87 23.80
CA PHE A 280 -5.40 8.09 24.08
C PHE A 280 -4.56 6.82 24.14
N GLY A 281 -5.17 5.65 24.03
CA GLY A 281 -4.47 4.37 24.12
C GLY A 281 -4.23 3.91 25.56
N MET A 282 -3.93 2.62 25.69
CA MET A 282 -3.55 2.02 26.98
C MET A 282 -2.07 2.25 27.33
N GLY A 283 -1.27 2.67 26.37
CA GLY A 283 0.19 2.75 26.42
C GLY A 283 0.85 1.53 25.77
N LEU A 284 2.04 1.73 25.21
CA LEU A 284 2.81 0.65 24.58
C LEU A 284 3.11 -0.46 25.60
N LEU A 285 3.03 -1.71 25.19
CA LEU A 285 3.18 -2.92 26.01
C LEU A 285 2.13 -3.10 27.12
N LYS A 286 1.14 -2.23 27.24
CA LYS A 286 0.05 -2.36 28.23
C LYS A 286 -1.23 -2.95 27.65
N GLY A 287 -1.36 -2.98 26.32
CA GLY A 287 -2.41 -3.69 25.59
C GLY A 287 -2.09 -5.17 25.40
N ASN A 288 -3.04 -5.91 24.85
CA ASN A 288 -2.87 -7.31 24.46
C ASN A 288 -3.23 -7.53 22.96
N PRO A 289 -2.62 -6.80 22.02
CA PRO A 289 -2.95 -6.91 20.61
C PRO A 289 -2.63 -8.29 20.02
N THR A 290 -1.76 -9.07 20.68
CA THR A 290 -1.40 -10.45 20.28
C THR A 290 -2.56 -11.44 20.42
N ALA A 291 -3.64 -11.08 21.12
CA ALA A 291 -4.89 -11.83 21.14
C ALA A 291 -5.56 -11.86 19.75
N ILE A 292 -5.25 -10.90 18.88
CA ILE A 292 -5.76 -10.86 17.50
C ILE A 292 -4.84 -11.72 16.61
N PRO A 293 -5.32 -12.81 16.02
CA PRO A 293 -4.52 -13.59 15.08
C PRO A 293 -4.07 -12.73 13.88
N TYR A 294 -2.79 -12.81 13.51
CA TYR A 294 -2.17 -12.04 12.40
C TYR A 294 -2.25 -10.52 12.59
N VAL A 295 -2.22 -10.06 13.83
CA VAL A 295 -2.30 -8.63 14.18
C VAL A 295 -1.25 -7.78 13.44
N GLU A 296 -0.05 -8.30 13.24
CA GLU A 296 1.05 -7.61 12.57
C GLU A 296 0.81 -7.38 11.06
N ALA A 297 -0.13 -8.11 10.44
CA ALA A 297 -0.46 -7.98 9.02
C ALA A 297 -1.77 -7.20 8.84
N ASP A 298 -2.91 -7.85 9.03
CA ASP A 298 -4.23 -7.34 8.63
C ASP A 298 -4.86 -6.43 9.69
N PHE A 299 -4.48 -6.58 10.95
CA PHE A 299 -5.09 -5.88 12.09
C PHE A 299 -4.13 -4.92 12.81
N ILE A 300 -3.03 -4.55 12.18
CA ILE A 300 -2.03 -3.65 12.81
C ILE A 300 -2.63 -2.31 13.22
N PHE A 301 -3.63 -1.82 12.48
CA PHE A 301 -4.36 -0.59 12.84
C PHE A 301 -5.08 -0.72 14.18
N SER A 302 -5.63 -1.90 14.48
CA SER A 302 -6.32 -2.17 15.76
C SER A 302 -5.33 -2.20 16.93
N SER A 303 -4.14 -2.78 16.73
CA SER A 303 -3.04 -2.72 17.70
C SER A 303 -2.59 -1.28 17.98
N ILE A 304 -2.47 -0.45 16.93
CA ILE A 304 -2.15 0.97 17.06
C ILE A 304 -3.21 1.70 17.88
N CYS A 305 -4.49 1.46 17.59
CA CYS A 305 -5.58 2.08 18.35
C CYS A 305 -5.64 1.61 19.79
N GLU A 306 -5.33 0.35 20.08
CA GLU A 306 -5.31 -0.20 21.44
C GLU A 306 -4.24 0.49 22.30
N GLU A 307 -3.01 0.57 21.79
CA GLU A 307 -1.89 1.03 22.60
C GLU A 307 -1.62 2.53 22.50
N LEU A 308 -1.80 3.14 21.31
CA LEU A 308 -1.55 4.57 21.08
C LEU A 308 -2.84 5.41 20.99
N GLY A 309 -4.00 4.75 20.94
CA GLY A 309 -5.31 5.40 20.91
C GLY A 309 -5.82 5.76 19.51
N VAL A 310 -7.13 6.01 19.45
CA VAL A 310 -7.82 6.34 18.19
C VAL A 310 -7.33 7.67 17.60
N ILE A 311 -6.93 8.64 18.43
CA ILE A 311 -6.36 9.92 17.94
C ILE A 311 -5.09 9.67 17.12
N PHE A 312 -4.18 8.82 17.62
CA PHE A 312 -2.98 8.47 16.87
C PHE A 312 -3.33 7.74 15.57
N GLY A 313 -4.29 6.79 15.62
CA GLY A 313 -4.81 6.13 14.43
C GLY A 313 -5.40 7.11 13.41
N MET A 314 -6.12 8.14 13.83
CA MET A 314 -6.61 9.20 12.94
C MET A 314 -5.48 10.01 12.32
N CYS A 315 -4.44 10.39 13.10
CA CYS A 315 -3.26 11.07 12.57
C CYS A 315 -2.56 10.22 11.52
N LEU A 316 -2.46 8.90 11.73
CA LEU A 316 -1.91 7.96 10.75
C LEU A 316 -2.72 7.97 9.44
N ILE A 317 -4.04 7.93 9.52
CA ILE A 317 -4.92 8.04 8.35
C ILE A 317 -4.69 9.35 7.61
N LEU A 318 -4.52 10.47 8.32
CA LEU A 318 -4.24 11.78 7.72
C LEU A 318 -2.90 11.79 6.96
N ILE A 319 -1.85 11.12 7.45
CA ILE A 319 -0.58 10.96 6.73
C ILE A 319 -0.78 10.16 5.44
N CYS A 320 -1.57 9.09 5.50
CA CYS A 320 -1.92 8.29 4.32
C CYS A 320 -2.70 9.11 3.28
N ILE A 321 -3.70 9.89 3.72
CA ILE A 321 -4.48 10.79 2.86
C ILE A 321 -3.58 11.89 2.29
N SER A 322 -2.66 12.47 3.08
CA SER A 322 -1.69 13.46 2.60
C SER A 322 -0.82 12.89 1.47
N SER A 323 -0.36 11.64 1.59
CA SER A 323 0.39 10.96 0.54
C SER A 323 -0.46 10.79 -0.74
N PHE A 324 -1.71 10.35 -0.59
CA PHE A 324 -2.64 10.20 -1.71
C PHE A 324 -2.92 11.54 -2.42
N LEU A 325 -3.22 12.60 -1.67
CA LEU A 325 -3.47 13.92 -2.23
C LEU A 325 -2.25 14.46 -2.98
N GLU A 326 -1.05 14.21 -2.47
CA GLU A 326 0.18 14.60 -3.16
C GLU A 326 0.39 13.82 -4.46
N MET A 327 0.09 12.50 -4.47
CA MET A 327 0.08 11.70 -5.70
C MET A 327 -0.91 12.25 -6.72
N MET A 328 -2.12 12.63 -6.29
CA MET A 328 -3.12 13.23 -7.18
C MET A 328 -2.68 14.59 -7.71
N ARG A 329 -2.05 15.42 -6.86
CA ARG A 329 -1.46 16.69 -7.27
C ARG A 329 -0.40 16.50 -8.36
N VAL A 330 0.49 15.54 -8.18
CA VAL A 330 1.49 15.18 -9.18
C VAL A 330 0.83 14.71 -10.47
N ALA A 331 -0.17 13.82 -10.40
CA ALA A 331 -0.88 13.30 -11.57
C ALA A 331 -1.51 14.40 -12.42
N VAL A 332 -2.13 15.41 -11.79
CA VAL A 332 -2.77 16.54 -12.51
C VAL A 332 -1.74 17.40 -13.24
N CYS A 333 -0.52 17.54 -12.71
CA CYS A 333 0.54 18.33 -13.32
C CYS A 333 1.23 17.64 -14.52
N ILE A 334 1.05 16.33 -14.72
CA ILE A 334 1.71 15.57 -15.78
C ILE A 334 0.99 15.78 -17.11
N HIS A 335 1.74 16.23 -18.14
CA HIS A 335 1.22 16.42 -19.50
C HIS A 335 1.17 15.12 -20.32
N ASP A 336 2.11 14.20 -20.06
CA ASP A 336 2.16 12.92 -20.73
C ASP A 336 1.12 11.96 -20.15
N ARG A 337 0.08 11.67 -20.91
CA ARG A 337 -1.07 10.89 -20.51
C ARG A 337 -0.73 9.49 -19.99
N PHE A 338 0.30 8.84 -20.54
CA PHE A 338 0.74 7.53 -20.08
C PHE A 338 1.22 7.59 -18.61
N TYR A 339 2.12 8.51 -18.31
CA TYR A 339 2.63 8.69 -16.95
C TYR A 339 1.57 9.26 -16.00
N GLN A 340 0.68 10.10 -16.52
CA GLN A 340 -0.48 10.60 -15.74
C GLN A 340 -1.35 9.44 -15.24
N LEU A 341 -1.72 8.49 -16.11
CA LEU A 341 -2.54 7.34 -15.76
C LEU A 341 -1.83 6.40 -14.78
N ILE A 342 -0.50 6.25 -14.88
CA ILE A 342 0.29 5.45 -13.93
C ILE A 342 0.22 6.08 -12.54
N VAL A 343 0.55 7.36 -12.39
CA VAL A 343 0.55 8.03 -11.08
C VAL A 343 -0.84 8.05 -10.48
N TYR A 344 -1.87 8.34 -11.29
CA TYR A 344 -3.26 8.29 -10.86
C TYR A 344 -3.65 6.89 -10.38
N GLY A 345 -3.33 5.85 -11.15
CA GLY A 345 -3.62 4.46 -10.80
C GLY A 345 -2.91 4.01 -9.53
N ILE A 346 -1.62 4.37 -9.35
CA ILE A 346 -0.88 4.09 -8.10
C ILE A 346 -1.61 4.72 -6.90
N GLY A 347 -1.97 6.01 -7.01
CA GLY A 347 -2.65 6.70 -5.92
C GLY A 347 -3.99 6.07 -5.56
N ILE A 348 -4.80 5.69 -6.55
CA ILE A 348 -6.08 5.01 -6.33
C ILE A 348 -5.88 3.64 -5.65
N MET A 349 -4.95 2.82 -6.14
CA MET A 349 -4.68 1.52 -5.53
C MET A 349 -4.14 1.67 -4.10
N TYR A 350 -3.29 2.65 -3.85
CA TYR A 350 -2.73 2.94 -2.54
C TYR A 350 -3.81 3.31 -1.53
N ILE A 351 -4.65 4.31 -1.84
CA ILE A 351 -5.69 4.76 -0.89
C ILE A 351 -6.78 3.69 -0.70
N PHE A 352 -7.10 2.94 -1.76
CA PHE A 352 -8.09 1.87 -1.67
C PHE A 352 -7.57 0.69 -0.84
N GLN A 353 -6.28 0.34 -0.94
CA GLN A 353 -5.66 -0.67 -0.07
C GLN A 353 -5.74 -0.28 1.41
N ILE A 354 -5.47 1.00 1.74
CA ILE A 354 -5.61 1.53 3.10
C ILE A 354 -7.07 1.42 3.58
N PHE A 355 -8.02 1.81 2.72
CA PHE A 355 -9.45 1.69 3.02
C PHE A 355 -9.86 0.25 3.30
N LEU A 356 -9.39 -0.72 2.51
CA LEU A 356 -9.68 -2.13 2.71
C LEU A 356 -9.13 -2.66 4.05
N THR A 357 -7.90 -2.28 4.40
CA THR A 357 -7.26 -2.75 5.64
C THR A 357 -7.94 -2.18 6.88
N ILE A 358 -8.10 -0.85 6.92
CA ILE A 358 -8.72 -0.17 8.06
C ILE A 358 -10.20 -0.51 8.15
N GLY A 359 -10.90 -0.47 7.02
CA GLY A 359 -12.32 -0.80 6.94
C GLY A 359 -12.63 -2.25 7.35
N GLY A 360 -11.75 -3.20 7.02
CA GLY A 360 -11.84 -4.59 7.46
C GLY A 360 -11.65 -4.73 8.97
N GLY A 361 -10.62 -4.10 9.53
CA GLY A 361 -10.32 -4.13 10.97
C GLY A 361 -11.37 -3.43 11.84
N THR A 362 -11.99 -2.37 11.33
CA THR A 362 -13.05 -1.60 12.04
C THR A 362 -14.47 -2.14 11.80
N LYS A 363 -14.63 -3.27 11.12
CA LYS A 363 -15.94 -3.81 10.73
C LYS A 363 -16.76 -2.88 9.81
N PHE A 364 -16.14 -1.94 9.12
CA PHE A 364 -16.84 -1.09 8.15
C PHE A 364 -17.18 -1.87 6.86
N ILE A 365 -16.28 -2.77 6.44
CA ILE A 365 -16.43 -3.69 5.31
C ILE A 365 -16.03 -5.10 5.73
N PRO A 366 -16.41 -6.16 4.96
CA PRO A 366 -15.88 -7.51 5.19
C PRO A 366 -14.35 -7.54 5.12
N LEU A 367 -13.72 -8.32 6.00
CA LEU A 367 -12.26 -8.46 6.04
C LEU A 367 -11.72 -9.01 4.72
N THR A 368 -10.72 -8.34 4.17
CA THR A 368 -10.11 -8.70 2.88
C THR A 368 -8.74 -9.36 2.99
N GLY A 369 -8.04 -9.19 4.11
CA GLY A 369 -6.72 -9.77 4.33
C GLY A 369 -5.60 -9.04 3.58
N VAL A 370 -5.67 -7.71 3.51
CA VAL A 370 -4.66 -6.85 2.86
C VAL A 370 -3.87 -6.11 3.93
N THR A 371 -2.59 -5.93 3.68
CA THR A 371 -1.67 -5.21 4.56
C THR A 371 -1.83 -3.70 4.45
N LEU A 372 -1.61 -2.97 5.55
CA LEU A 372 -1.54 -1.51 5.55
C LEU A 372 -0.18 -1.06 4.99
N PRO A 373 -0.15 -0.29 3.87
CA PRO A 373 1.08 0.12 3.20
C PRO A 373 2.11 0.74 4.15
N PHE A 374 3.36 0.27 4.11
CA PHE A 374 4.52 0.64 4.93
C PHE A 374 4.43 0.31 6.43
N ILE A 375 3.25 0.02 6.96
CA ILE A 375 3.03 -0.15 8.41
C ILE A 375 2.96 -1.62 8.77
N SER A 376 2.13 -2.41 8.05
CA SER A 376 2.00 -3.84 8.31
C SER A 376 3.28 -4.62 8.03
N TYR A 377 3.46 -5.72 8.75
CA TYR A 377 4.42 -6.73 8.38
C TYR A 377 4.02 -7.40 7.07
N GLY A 378 4.89 -7.26 6.05
CA GLY A 378 4.65 -7.84 4.74
C GLY A 378 5.74 -7.43 3.74
N GLY A 379 6.75 -8.27 3.56
CA GLY A 379 7.93 -7.93 2.77
C GLY A 379 7.62 -7.55 1.33
N SER A 380 6.80 -8.34 0.62
CA SER A 380 6.41 -8.06 -0.76
C SER A 380 5.59 -6.76 -0.88
N SER A 381 4.70 -6.51 0.08
CA SER A 381 3.85 -5.30 0.08
C SER A 381 4.67 -4.04 0.32
N VAL A 382 5.60 -4.06 1.29
CA VAL A 382 6.49 -2.93 1.56
C VAL A 382 7.39 -2.64 0.36
N MET A 383 8.01 -3.67 -0.23
CA MET A 383 8.85 -3.54 -1.40
C MET A 383 8.08 -2.94 -2.59
N THR A 384 6.91 -3.47 -2.89
CA THR A 384 6.08 -3.01 -4.02
C THR A 384 5.59 -1.58 -3.81
N THR A 385 5.16 -1.24 -2.60
CA THR A 385 4.72 0.12 -2.27
C THR A 385 5.88 1.10 -2.40
N MET A 386 7.09 0.74 -1.94
CA MET A 386 8.29 1.56 -2.11
C MET A 386 8.62 1.77 -3.59
N ILE A 387 8.58 0.71 -4.40
CA ILE A 387 8.75 0.81 -5.86
C ILE A 387 7.73 1.78 -6.47
N MET A 388 6.45 1.69 -6.09
CA MET A 388 5.40 2.60 -6.58
C MET A 388 5.68 4.06 -6.20
N PHE A 389 6.13 4.32 -4.97
CA PHE A 389 6.52 5.67 -4.54
C PHE A 389 7.70 6.21 -5.35
N PHE A 390 8.72 5.38 -5.62
CA PHE A 390 9.86 5.79 -6.42
C PHE A 390 9.54 5.91 -7.92
N ILE A 391 8.53 5.20 -8.44
CA ILE A 391 7.98 5.47 -9.78
C ILE A 391 7.40 6.89 -9.84
N ILE A 392 6.62 7.28 -8.84
CA ILE A 392 6.08 8.66 -8.76
C ILE A 392 7.20 9.68 -8.65
N GLN A 393 8.23 9.43 -7.82
CA GLN A 393 9.40 10.30 -7.71
C GLN A 393 10.11 10.47 -9.05
N GLY A 394 10.33 9.39 -9.78
CA GLY A 394 10.97 9.43 -11.10
C GLY A 394 10.17 10.24 -12.14
N ILE A 395 8.85 10.06 -12.16
CA ILE A 395 7.95 10.83 -13.02
C ILE A 395 7.92 12.30 -12.60
N TYR A 396 7.91 12.61 -11.30
CA TYR A 396 7.96 13.97 -10.79
C TYR A 396 9.26 14.71 -11.17
N ILE A 397 10.41 14.06 -11.01
CA ILE A 397 11.72 14.61 -11.40
C ILE A 397 11.74 14.93 -12.91
N ARG A 398 11.18 14.04 -13.74
CA ARG A 398 11.03 14.28 -15.17
C ARG A 398 10.17 15.50 -15.47
N LEU A 399 9.04 15.65 -14.76
CA LEU A 399 8.14 16.80 -14.91
C LEU A 399 8.86 18.13 -14.59
N GLN A 400 9.65 18.16 -13.51
CA GLN A 400 10.40 19.36 -13.13
C GLN A 400 11.45 19.73 -14.19
N LYS A 401 12.22 18.77 -14.70
CA LYS A 401 13.20 18.99 -15.77
C LYS A 401 12.57 19.49 -17.07
N GLU A 402 11.39 18.99 -17.42
CA GLU A 402 10.64 19.50 -18.58
C GLU A 402 10.15 20.94 -18.37
N GLY A 403 9.75 21.30 -17.16
CA GLY A 403 9.35 22.66 -16.77
C GLY A 403 10.52 23.64 -16.86
N GLU A 404 11.70 23.29 -16.35
CA GLU A 404 12.92 24.10 -16.40
C GLU A 404 13.36 24.37 -17.85
N ARG A 405 13.33 23.33 -18.72
CA ARG A 405 13.65 23.48 -20.15
C ARG A 405 12.70 24.41 -20.90
N ARG A 406 11.43 24.46 -20.52
CA ARG A 406 10.44 25.38 -21.09
C ARG A 406 10.58 26.81 -20.54
N GLY A 407 10.90 26.96 -19.27
CA GLY A 407 11.13 28.25 -18.62
C GLY A 407 12.43 28.96 -19.05
N GLY A 408 13.50 28.20 -19.33
CA GLY A 408 14.78 28.72 -19.81
C GLY A 408 14.80 29.10 -21.32
N ARG A 409 13.71 28.85 -22.05
CA ARG A 409 13.53 29.28 -23.44
C ARG A 409 12.73 30.57 -23.63
N LYS A 410 12.30 31.19 -22.53
CA LYS A 410 11.73 32.54 -22.50
C LYS A 410 12.77 33.55 -22.01
#